data_f396390ae976674bf68280ee3f843d24
#
_entry.id   f396390ae976674bf68280ee3f843d24
#
_cell.length_a   1.000
_cell.length_b   1.000
_cell.length_c   1.000
_cell.angle_alpha   90.00
_cell.angle_beta   90.00
_cell.angle_gamma   90.00
#
_symmetry.space_group_name_H-M   'P 1'
#
loop_
_entity.id
_entity.type
_entity.pdbx_description
1 polymer ?
#
loop_
_entity_poly.entity_id
_entity_poly.type
_entity_poly.pdbx_seq_one_letter_code
_entity_poly.pdbx_strand_id
1 'polypeptide(L)'
;NISSIKPISIVNGTYRRKSRTALNRVFILLQNILAITLISSAIILDKQMKHMISMPLGADIENKFVISTDAEESEDIIPVMDEIRQLPFVKKVALSRGYPTGMTFSTAIQTGSSTEMTHVNLLICDTEAFKMWGFDVKEDFGTSLAYSVWFTESLYNFCGNRDEAQKIAKAWDGNFNQTRIDHLGGVLGNIAGDNAMNESIKQSKVAVIVLPIDDFGRYNNDILIETDENHEEAKEAFDRIYRKFSEDYNGVYIEPWEFGYVADLIVNELEEGNSTITLLKIFAVLAVLLSFLGLVAMSTYFAAEREKGIAIRKVFGSTMSGEARRNITEYMVLTLIGSIIAVPLAWIFCGRYLEEFAYRIDLTVWPFGVAVLLALVISLASVLWQTLRAARTNPAEALKKE
;
A
#
# COMPACT_ATOMS: atom_id res chain seq x y z
N ASN A 1 15.08 -46.69 11.24
CA ASN A 1 15.26 -48.04 11.81
C ASN A 1 16.51 -48.65 11.21
N ILE A 2 17.61 -48.65 11.98
CA ILE A 2 18.91 -49.22 11.58
C ILE A 2 18.86 -50.75 11.60
N SER A 3 17.88 -51.34 12.26
CA SER A 3 17.77 -52.81 12.48
C SER A 3 17.25 -53.62 11.28
N SER A 4 16.83 -53.00 10.19
CA SER A 4 16.32 -53.68 9.00
C SER A 4 17.33 -53.82 7.86
N ILE A 5 18.57 -53.41 8.06
CA ILE A 5 19.60 -53.38 7.01
C ILE A 5 20.42 -54.66 7.11
N LYS A 6 20.38 -55.48 6.06
CA LYS A 6 21.22 -56.69 5.98
C LYS A 6 22.70 -56.29 5.93
N PRO A 7 23.56 -56.74 6.87
CA PRO A 7 24.99 -56.36 6.92
C PRO A 7 25.74 -56.57 5.62
N ILE A 8 25.36 -57.60 4.85
CA ILE A 8 25.99 -57.99 3.58
C ILE A 8 25.81 -56.92 2.49
N SER A 9 24.72 -56.09 2.56
CA SER A 9 24.51 -55.00 1.58
C SER A 9 25.42 -53.79 1.85
N ILE A 10 25.94 -53.67 3.07
CA ILE A 10 26.93 -52.62 3.45
C ILE A 10 28.31 -53.03 2.92
N VAL A 11 28.68 -54.30 3.09
CA VAL A 11 29.98 -54.83 2.65
C VAL A 11 30.12 -54.86 1.13
N ASN A 12 29.03 -55.16 0.41
CA ASN A 12 29.00 -55.17 -1.07
C ASN A 12 28.81 -53.79 -1.71
N GLY A 13 28.83 -52.69 -0.95
CA GLY A 13 28.71 -51.32 -1.49
C GLY A 13 27.37 -51.01 -2.17
N THR A 14 26.37 -51.92 -2.06
CA THR A 14 25.04 -51.74 -2.69
C THR A 14 24.10 -50.87 -1.87
N TYR A 15 24.45 -50.55 -0.61
CA TYR A 15 23.67 -49.65 0.24
C TYR A 15 23.96 -48.19 -0.12
N ARG A 16 23.32 -47.74 -1.18
CA ARG A 16 23.37 -46.34 -1.56
C ARG A 16 22.31 -45.58 -0.78
N ARG A 17 22.73 -44.65 0.06
CA ARG A 17 21.85 -43.79 0.89
C ARG A 17 20.97 -42.89 0.02
N LYS A 18 19.87 -43.47 -0.55
CA LYS A 18 18.88 -42.78 -1.39
C LYS A 18 18.16 -41.63 -0.69
N SER A 19 18.21 -41.61 0.66
CA SER A 19 17.42 -40.68 1.49
C SER A 19 17.89 -39.20 1.41
N ARG A 20 19.20 -38.96 1.25
CA ARG A 20 19.74 -37.59 1.28
C ARG A 20 19.42 -36.79 0.01
N THR A 21 19.46 -37.42 -1.15
CA THR A 21 19.15 -36.74 -2.43
C THR A 21 17.68 -36.37 -2.55
N ALA A 22 16.76 -37.16 -2.00
CA ALA A 22 15.34 -36.81 -1.98
C ALA A 22 15.05 -35.63 -1.05
N LEU A 23 15.63 -35.62 0.15
CA LEU A 23 15.47 -34.52 1.10
C LEU A 23 15.95 -33.19 0.52
N ASN A 24 17.08 -33.20 -0.17
CA ASN A 24 17.65 -32.00 -0.79
C ASN A 24 16.78 -31.45 -1.92
N ARG A 25 16.17 -32.31 -2.75
CA ARG A 25 15.21 -31.90 -3.79
C ARG A 25 13.96 -31.26 -3.17
N VAL A 26 13.45 -31.83 -2.10
CA VAL A 26 12.30 -31.26 -1.36
C VAL A 26 12.66 -29.87 -0.80
N PHE A 27 13.87 -29.71 -0.26
CA PHE A 27 14.32 -28.43 0.27
C PHE A 27 14.42 -27.34 -0.82
N ILE A 28 14.99 -27.68 -1.99
CA ILE A 28 15.05 -26.79 -3.16
C ILE A 28 13.63 -26.43 -3.64
N LEU A 29 12.72 -27.40 -3.70
CA LEU A 29 11.32 -27.13 -4.06
C LEU A 29 10.66 -26.16 -3.09
N LEU A 30 10.80 -26.38 -1.78
CA LEU A 30 10.24 -25.49 -0.76
C LEU A 30 10.80 -24.07 -0.87
N GLN A 31 12.12 -23.93 -1.08
CA GLN A 31 12.75 -22.62 -1.28
C GLN A 31 12.20 -21.91 -2.53
N ASN A 32 12.07 -22.62 -3.65
CA ASN A 32 11.51 -22.04 -4.87
C ASN A 32 10.04 -21.64 -4.71
N ILE A 33 9.22 -22.47 -4.04
CA ILE A 33 7.84 -22.17 -3.75
C ILE A 33 7.75 -20.87 -2.92
N LEU A 34 8.52 -20.80 -1.83
CA LEU A 34 8.54 -19.63 -0.96
C LEU A 34 8.99 -18.36 -1.71
N ALA A 35 10.09 -18.45 -2.47
CA ALA A 35 10.63 -17.33 -3.22
C ALA A 35 9.62 -16.81 -4.28
N ILE A 36 9.03 -17.68 -5.08
CA ILE A 36 8.06 -17.31 -6.11
C ILE A 36 6.81 -16.68 -5.47
N THR A 37 6.31 -17.27 -4.37
CA THR A 37 5.16 -16.74 -3.64
C THR A 37 5.44 -15.33 -3.12
N LEU A 38 6.58 -15.11 -2.44
CA LEU A 38 6.92 -13.81 -1.87
C LEU A 38 7.20 -12.75 -2.94
N ILE A 39 7.89 -13.09 -4.02
CA ILE A 39 8.18 -12.15 -5.12
C ILE A 39 6.87 -11.74 -5.79
N SER A 40 6.00 -12.68 -6.14
CA SER A 40 4.72 -12.36 -6.79
C SER A 40 3.81 -11.53 -5.88
N SER A 41 3.74 -11.85 -4.59
CA SER A 41 3.00 -11.09 -3.60
C SER A 41 3.53 -9.66 -3.48
N ALA A 42 4.85 -9.48 -3.40
CA ALA A 42 5.45 -8.15 -3.32
C ALA A 42 5.12 -7.28 -4.55
N ILE A 43 5.15 -7.85 -5.76
CA ILE A 43 4.79 -7.14 -7.00
C ILE A 43 3.31 -6.73 -7.01
N ILE A 44 2.41 -7.65 -6.59
CA ILE A 44 0.97 -7.41 -6.59
C ILE A 44 0.61 -6.34 -5.56
N LEU A 45 1.18 -6.41 -4.37
CA LEU A 45 0.93 -5.44 -3.30
C LEU A 45 1.48 -4.05 -3.63
N ASP A 46 2.68 -3.95 -4.23
CA ASP A 46 3.20 -2.68 -4.72
C ASP A 46 2.29 -2.05 -5.78
N LYS A 47 1.75 -2.89 -6.68
CA LYS A 47 0.79 -2.43 -7.69
C LYS A 47 -0.53 -1.99 -7.07
N GLN A 48 -1.04 -2.72 -6.06
CA GLN A 48 -2.24 -2.35 -5.32
C GLN A 48 -2.08 -1.00 -4.65
N MET A 49 -0.94 -0.75 -3.98
CA MET A 49 -0.68 0.52 -3.33
C MET A 49 -0.65 1.68 -4.33
N LYS A 50 0.06 1.54 -5.44
CA LYS A 50 0.07 2.55 -6.50
C LYS A 50 -1.33 2.82 -7.07
N HIS A 51 -2.16 1.78 -7.15
CA HIS A 51 -3.54 1.92 -7.59
C HIS A 51 -4.39 2.71 -6.58
N MET A 52 -4.20 2.48 -5.29
CA MET A 52 -4.89 3.22 -4.23
C MET A 52 -4.49 4.70 -4.21
N ILE A 53 -3.20 5.01 -4.35
CA ILE A 53 -2.71 6.40 -4.45
C ILE A 53 -3.32 7.15 -5.65
N SER A 54 -3.63 6.44 -6.73
CA SER A 54 -4.25 7.00 -7.95
C SER A 54 -5.79 7.02 -7.91
N MET A 55 -6.39 6.71 -6.77
CA MET A 55 -7.85 6.69 -6.62
C MET A 55 -8.43 8.09 -6.80
N PRO A 56 -9.52 8.26 -7.57
CA PRO A 56 -10.22 9.52 -7.62
C PRO A 56 -10.83 9.84 -6.26
N LEU A 57 -10.49 10.96 -5.68
CA LEU A 57 -10.95 11.37 -4.34
C LEU A 57 -12.26 12.14 -4.37
N GLY A 58 -12.71 12.59 -5.55
CA GLY A 58 -13.91 13.42 -5.73
C GLY A 58 -13.73 14.88 -5.38
N ALA A 59 -12.49 15.31 -5.13
CA ALA A 59 -12.09 16.68 -4.87
C ALA A 59 -10.73 16.97 -5.51
N ASP A 60 -10.44 18.23 -5.73
CA ASP A 60 -9.13 18.71 -6.19
C ASP A 60 -8.19 18.86 -5.00
N ILE A 61 -7.16 18.02 -4.93
CA ILE A 61 -6.13 18.04 -3.88
C ILE A 61 -4.80 18.60 -4.37
N GLU A 62 -4.71 18.99 -5.66
CA GLU A 62 -3.47 19.41 -6.27
C GLU A 62 -3.03 20.77 -5.71
N ASN A 63 -1.76 20.88 -5.30
CA ASN A 63 -1.17 22.09 -4.71
C ASN A 63 -1.92 22.65 -3.47
N LYS A 64 -2.60 21.79 -2.73
CA LYS A 64 -3.31 22.13 -1.51
C LYS A 64 -2.50 21.71 -0.30
N PHE A 65 -2.23 22.67 0.59
CA PHE A 65 -1.50 22.48 1.83
C PHE A 65 -2.45 22.65 3.01
N VAL A 66 -2.32 21.79 4.02
CA VAL A 66 -3.11 21.85 5.26
C VAL A 66 -2.20 22.08 6.45
N ILE A 67 -2.63 22.98 7.34
CA ILE A 67 -2.07 23.17 8.66
C ILE A 67 -3.20 22.95 9.65
N SER A 68 -3.17 21.85 10.41
CA SER A 68 -4.14 21.62 11.48
C SER A 68 -3.79 22.47 12.70
N THR A 69 -4.79 23.05 13.33
CA THR A 69 -4.60 23.92 14.50
C THR A 69 -5.47 23.46 15.65
N ASP A 70 -4.96 23.61 16.88
CA ASP A 70 -5.74 23.47 18.12
C ASP A 70 -6.42 24.78 18.54
N ALA A 71 -6.42 25.79 17.66
CA ALA A 71 -7.04 27.08 17.96
C ALA A 71 -8.54 26.91 18.19
N GLU A 72 -9.01 27.30 19.36
CA GLU A 72 -10.40 27.15 19.77
C GLU A 72 -11.34 28.12 19.07
N GLU A 73 -10.84 29.24 18.57
CA GLU A 73 -11.65 30.29 17.90
C GLU A 73 -11.04 30.71 16.55
N SER A 74 -11.88 30.97 15.57
CA SER A 74 -11.44 31.44 14.25
C SER A 74 -10.68 32.77 14.30
N GLU A 75 -10.98 33.62 15.29
CA GLU A 75 -10.31 34.90 15.49
C GLU A 75 -8.80 34.76 15.74
N ASP A 76 -8.37 33.66 16.37
CA ASP A 76 -6.96 33.39 16.64
C ASP A 76 -6.19 32.94 15.37
N ILE A 77 -6.89 32.39 14.39
CA ILE A 77 -6.32 31.88 13.15
C ILE A 77 -6.22 32.95 12.05
N ILE A 78 -7.12 33.93 12.06
CA ILE A 78 -7.17 34.97 11.01
C ILE A 78 -5.83 35.70 10.83
N PRO A 79 -5.09 36.10 11.87
CA PRO A 79 -3.78 36.74 11.71
C PRO A 79 -2.75 35.83 11.01
N VAL A 80 -2.78 34.52 11.29
CA VAL A 80 -1.92 33.52 10.63
C VAL A 80 -2.27 33.43 9.15
N MET A 81 -3.56 33.34 8.83
CA MET A 81 -4.04 33.28 7.44
C MET A 81 -3.66 34.56 6.67
N ASP A 82 -3.75 35.72 7.30
CA ASP A 82 -3.42 37.02 6.66
C ASP A 82 -1.92 37.13 6.36
N GLU A 83 -1.05 36.62 7.25
CA GLU A 83 0.40 36.59 6.98
C GLU A 83 0.72 35.60 5.87
N ILE A 84 0.08 34.42 5.85
CA ILE A 84 0.24 33.40 4.79
C ILE A 84 -0.19 33.94 3.42
N ARG A 85 -1.30 34.70 3.37
CA ARG A 85 -1.81 35.34 2.12
C ARG A 85 -0.83 36.29 1.47
N GLN A 86 0.13 36.84 2.22
CA GLN A 86 1.12 37.79 1.70
C GLN A 86 2.29 37.09 0.99
N LEU A 87 2.40 35.77 1.09
CA LEU A 87 3.45 35.03 0.42
C LEU A 87 3.20 34.97 -1.10
N PRO A 88 4.23 35.19 -1.93
CA PRO A 88 4.07 35.36 -3.37
C PRO A 88 3.57 34.13 -4.12
N PHE A 89 3.76 32.94 -3.56
CA PHE A 89 3.36 31.65 -4.13
C PHE A 89 2.00 31.17 -3.62
N VAL A 90 1.34 31.92 -2.73
CA VAL A 90 0.03 31.57 -2.18
C VAL A 90 -1.07 32.21 -3.03
N LYS A 91 -1.98 31.42 -3.54
CA LYS A 91 -3.14 31.86 -4.31
C LYS A 91 -4.34 32.12 -3.45
N LYS A 92 -4.65 31.22 -2.53
CA LYS A 92 -5.83 31.29 -1.67
C LYS A 92 -5.53 30.70 -0.30
N VAL A 93 -6.24 31.21 0.70
CA VAL A 93 -6.23 30.68 2.07
C VAL A 93 -7.66 30.65 2.58
N ALA A 94 -8.08 29.54 3.12
CA ALA A 94 -9.44 29.26 3.57
C ALA A 94 -9.42 28.41 4.84
N LEU A 95 -10.58 28.22 5.49
CA LEU A 95 -10.74 27.31 6.62
C LEU A 95 -11.46 26.03 6.20
N SER A 96 -10.93 24.90 6.69
CA SER A 96 -11.56 23.60 6.56
C SER A 96 -11.47 22.84 7.89
N ARG A 97 -12.24 21.79 8.06
CA ARG A 97 -12.09 20.79 9.12
C ARG A 97 -12.01 19.44 8.43
N GLY A 98 -10.78 19.01 8.24
CA GLY A 98 -10.43 17.84 7.47
C GLY A 98 -10.30 18.09 5.97
N TYR A 99 -9.96 17.04 5.27
CA TYR A 99 -9.78 16.96 3.82
C TYR A 99 -10.32 15.60 3.33
N PRO A 100 -10.52 15.40 2.03
CA PRO A 100 -10.88 14.05 1.52
C PRO A 100 -9.94 12.99 2.05
N THR A 101 -10.47 11.90 2.63
CA THR A 101 -9.79 10.84 3.37
C THR A 101 -9.34 11.15 4.80
N GLY A 102 -9.19 12.39 5.18
CA GLY A 102 -8.83 12.84 6.53
C GLY A 102 -9.94 13.72 7.13
N MET A 103 -11.15 13.19 7.29
CA MET A 103 -12.29 13.92 7.84
C MET A 103 -12.34 13.76 9.35
N THR A 104 -12.32 14.88 10.06
CA THR A 104 -12.25 14.89 11.54
C THR A 104 -13.58 14.50 12.20
N PHE A 105 -14.70 14.60 11.49
CA PHE A 105 -16.02 14.38 12.05
C PHE A 105 -16.81 13.32 11.29
N SER A 106 -17.54 12.51 12.04
CA SER A 106 -18.53 11.57 11.49
C SER A 106 -19.78 11.55 12.34
N THR A 107 -20.89 11.17 11.74
CA THR A 107 -22.16 10.95 12.43
C THR A 107 -22.83 9.70 11.92
N ALA A 108 -23.80 9.22 12.66
CA ALA A 108 -24.65 8.11 12.22
C ALA A 108 -26.06 8.64 11.94
N ILE A 109 -26.60 8.27 10.80
CA ILE A 109 -27.98 8.62 10.42
C ILE A 109 -28.80 7.38 10.20
N GLN A 110 -30.12 7.55 10.40
CA GLN A 110 -31.13 6.56 10.07
C GLN A 110 -32.20 7.24 9.22
N THR A 111 -32.61 6.61 8.13
CA THR A 111 -33.72 7.10 7.31
C THR A 111 -35.03 6.50 7.77
N GLY A 112 -36.16 7.19 7.56
CA GLY A 112 -37.49 6.69 7.94
C GLY A 112 -37.88 5.39 7.28
N SER A 113 -37.21 4.97 6.23
CA SER A 113 -37.46 3.73 5.49
C SER A 113 -36.51 2.57 5.85
N SER A 114 -35.50 2.81 6.65
CA SER A 114 -34.51 1.81 7.07
C SER A 114 -34.35 1.75 8.59
N THR A 115 -34.25 0.54 9.14
CA THR A 115 -33.85 0.33 10.53
C THR A 115 -32.35 0.34 10.73
N GLU A 116 -31.56 0.37 9.64
CA GLU A 116 -30.12 0.37 9.69
C GLU A 116 -29.58 1.79 9.83
N MET A 117 -28.67 1.98 10.80
CA MET A 117 -27.87 3.18 10.92
C MET A 117 -26.71 3.11 9.92
N THR A 118 -26.42 4.22 9.27
CA THR A 118 -25.24 4.35 8.42
C THR A 118 -24.34 5.49 8.89
N HIS A 119 -23.03 5.31 8.79
CA HIS A 119 -22.07 6.35 9.08
C HIS A 119 -21.99 7.34 7.92
N VAL A 120 -21.84 8.62 8.26
CA VAL A 120 -21.66 9.70 7.33
C VAL A 120 -20.45 10.51 7.79
N ASN A 121 -19.46 10.63 6.94
CA ASN A 121 -18.30 11.47 7.18
C ASN A 121 -18.65 12.93 6.86
N LEU A 122 -18.16 13.85 7.66
CA LEU A 122 -18.47 15.27 7.55
C LEU A 122 -17.20 16.03 7.22
N LEU A 123 -17.23 16.75 6.10
CA LEU A 123 -16.26 17.78 5.76
C LEU A 123 -16.90 19.14 6.03
N ILE A 124 -16.32 19.92 6.92
CA ILE A 124 -16.83 21.28 7.22
C ILE A 124 -15.83 22.26 6.62
N CYS A 125 -16.30 23.21 5.84
CA CYS A 125 -15.42 24.16 5.16
C CYS A 125 -16.07 25.53 5.02
N ASP A 126 -15.25 26.57 4.82
CA ASP A 126 -15.77 27.86 4.48
C ASP A 126 -16.15 27.96 2.99
N THR A 127 -16.76 29.06 2.59
CA THR A 127 -17.22 29.27 1.21
C THR A 127 -16.07 29.29 0.19
N GLU A 128 -14.86 29.68 0.59
CA GLU A 128 -13.67 29.66 -0.28
C GLU A 128 -13.07 28.26 -0.35
N ALA A 129 -12.98 27.56 0.77
CA ALA A 129 -12.50 26.17 0.77
C ALA A 129 -13.42 25.25 -0.06
N PHE A 130 -14.75 25.46 -0.02
CA PHE A 130 -15.67 24.71 -0.88
C PHE A 130 -15.32 24.87 -2.36
N LYS A 131 -14.96 26.08 -2.80
CA LYS A 131 -14.55 26.35 -4.17
C LYS A 131 -13.15 25.79 -4.47
N MET A 132 -12.24 25.83 -3.48
CA MET A 132 -10.88 25.31 -3.61
C MET A 132 -10.87 23.78 -3.77
N TRP A 133 -11.76 23.07 -3.09
CA TRP A 133 -11.92 21.63 -3.24
C TRP A 133 -12.46 21.19 -4.61
N GLY A 134 -13.06 22.11 -5.38
CA GLY A 134 -13.48 21.85 -6.75
C GLY A 134 -14.44 20.66 -6.90
N PHE A 135 -15.36 20.49 -5.96
CA PHE A 135 -16.31 19.38 -5.96
C PHE A 135 -17.14 19.34 -7.25
N ASP A 136 -17.41 18.15 -7.75
CA ASP A 136 -18.28 17.93 -8.91
C ASP A 136 -19.75 18.13 -8.49
N VAL A 137 -20.32 19.30 -8.78
CA VAL A 137 -21.73 19.61 -8.46
C VAL A 137 -22.65 18.93 -9.45
N LYS A 138 -23.43 17.94 -8.99
CA LYS A 138 -24.39 17.19 -9.81
C LYS A 138 -25.72 17.90 -9.91
N GLU A 139 -26.19 18.45 -8.80
CA GLU A 139 -27.44 19.20 -8.73
C GLU A 139 -27.30 20.34 -7.71
N ASP A 140 -27.61 21.55 -8.13
CA ASP A 140 -27.65 22.74 -7.27
C ASP A 140 -29.12 23.12 -7.04
N PHE A 141 -29.51 23.24 -5.78
CA PHE A 141 -30.89 23.59 -5.43
C PHE A 141 -31.16 25.12 -5.44
N GLY A 142 -30.16 25.89 -5.85
CA GLY A 142 -30.29 27.34 -6.02
C GLY A 142 -30.38 28.11 -4.71
N THR A 143 -29.82 27.57 -3.63
CA THR A 143 -29.78 28.18 -2.31
C THR A 143 -28.47 28.90 -2.05
N SER A 144 -28.37 29.68 -0.98
CA SER A 144 -27.12 30.31 -0.56
C SER A 144 -26.08 29.23 -0.27
N LEU A 145 -24.80 29.48 -0.63
CA LEU A 145 -23.71 28.54 -0.28
C LEU A 145 -23.44 28.56 1.22
N ALA A 146 -23.50 29.71 1.86
CA ALA A 146 -23.34 29.83 3.31
C ALA A 146 -24.49 29.18 4.06
N TYR A 147 -24.18 28.52 5.17
CA TYR A 147 -25.09 27.71 6.02
C TYR A 147 -25.82 26.61 5.28
N SER A 148 -25.17 26.04 4.24
CA SER A 148 -25.70 24.92 3.48
C SER A 148 -24.99 23.63 3.83
N VAL A 149 -25.69 22.52 3.63
CA VAL A 149 -25.08 21.19 3.61
C VAL A 149 -25.28 20.57 2.22
N TRP A 150 -24.23 19.95 1.72
CA TRP A 150 -24.21 19.29 0.42
C TRP A 150 -24.01 17.80 0.62
N PHE A 151 -24.88 16.99 0.03
CA PHE A 151 -24.80 15.54 0.14
C PHE A 151 -24.12 14.97 -1.10
N THR A 152 -23.25 13.97 -0.91
CA THR A 152 -22.77 13.17 -2.04
C THR A 152 -23.90 12.33 -2.64
N GLU A 153 -23.77 11.92 -3.91
CA GLU A 153 -24.76 11.06 -4.60
C GLU A 153 -25.09 9.81 -3.78
N SER A 154 -24.07 9.19 -3.16
CA SER A 154 -24.23 8.01 -2.32
C SER A 154 -25.12 8.28 -1.09
N LEU A 155 -24.89 9.42 -0.41
CA LEU A 155 -25.68 9.83 0.74
C LEU A 155 -27.11 10.23 0.32
N TYR A 156 -27.23 11.01 -0.75
CA TYR A 156 -28.54 11.45 -1.26
C TYR A 156 -29.40 10.25 -1.69
N ASN A 157 -28.82 9.30 -2.40
CA ASN A 157 -29.51 8.08 -2.79
C ASN A 157 -29.93 7.22 -1.58
N PHE A 158 -29.13 7.21 -0.51
CA PHE A 158 -29.50 6.56 0.74
C PHE A 158 -30.71 7.21 1.40
N CYS A 159 -30.86 8.54 1.31
CA CYS A 159 -32.05 9.26 1.78
C CYS A 159 -33.29 8.94 0.94
N GLY A 160 -33.12 8.54 -0.31
CA GLY A 160 -34.19 8.12 -1.21
C GLY A 160 -34.94 9.25 -1.91
N ASN A 161 -35.11 10.40 -1.29
CA ASN A 161 -35.73 11.57 -1.88
C ASN A 161 -35.28 12.89 -1.22
N ARG A 162 -35.58 14.02 -1.88
CA ARG A 162 -35.19 15.35 -1.44
C ARG A 162 -35.80 15.75 -0.08
N ASP A 163 -37.04 15.35 0.19
CA ASP A 163 -37.72 15.75 1.43
C ASP A 163 -37.06 15.08 2.65
N GLU A 164 -36.68 13.81 2.52
CA GLU A 164 -35.96 13.08 3.56
C GLU A 164 -34.54 13.63 3.76
N ALA A 165 -33.83 13.90 2.67
CA ALA A 165 -32.51 14.53 2.71
C ALA A 165 -32.58 15.92 3.40
N GLN A 166 -33.59 16.73 3.10
CA GLN A 166 -33.82 18.03 3.74
C GLN A 166 -34.14 17.91 5.23
N LYS A 167 -34.89 16.88 5.64
CA LYS A 167 -35.16 16.62 7.07
C LYS A 167 -33.89 16.25 7.82
N ILE A 168 -33.04 15.39 7.23
CA ILE A 168 -31.75 15.00 7.82
C ILE A 168 -30.86 16.22 7.93
N ALA A 169 -30.75 17.05 6.88
CA ALA A 169 -29.99 18.29 6.89
C ALA A 169 -30.44 19.21 8.03
N LYS A 170 -31.74 19.41 8.19
CA LYS A 170 -32.32 20.23 9.28
C LYS A 170 -32.11 19.63 10.67
N ALA A 171 -32.08 18.29 10.79
CA ALA A 171 -31.85 17.64 12.07
C ALA A 171 -30.39 17.84 12.56
N TRP A 172 -29.48 18.27 11.68
CA TRP A 172 -28.11 18.60 12.03
C TRP A 172 -27.93 20.05 12.48
N ASP A 173 -28.92 20.92 12.26
CA ASP A 173 -28.91 22.31 12.76
C ASP A 173 -28.74 22.34 14.29
N GLY A 174 -27.80 23.13 14.77
CA GLY A 174 -27.47 23.21 16.19
C GLY A 174 -26.66 22.04 16.74
N ASN A 175 -26.44 20.97 15.94
CA ASN A 175 -25.51 19.90 16.26
C ASN A 175 -24.09 20.28 15.79
N PHE A 176 -23.10 19.41 16.02
CA PHE A 176 -21.69 19.64 15.64
C PHE A 176 -21.19 21.02 16.10
N ASN A 177 -21.24 21.26 17.43
CA ASN A 177 -20.82 22.51 18.06
C ASN A 177 -21.65 23.74 17.76
N GLN A 178 -22.96 23.60 17.75
CA GLN A 178 -23.90 24.69 17.46
C GLN A 178 -23.77 25.19 16.00
N THR A 179 -23.26 24.36 15.12
CA THR A 179 -23.17 24.66 13.67
C THR A 179 -24.57 24.98 13.13
N ARG A 180 -24.73 26.14 12.54
CA ARG A 180 -25.98 26.53 11.88
C ARG A 180 -26.08 25.90 10.50
N ILE A 181 -27.20 25.25 10.21
CA ILE A 181 -27.52 24.67 8.90
C ILE A 181 -28.93 25.10 8.52
N ASP A 182 -29.05 26.00 7.56
CA ASP A 182 -30.34 26.53 7.13
C ASP A 182 -31.03 25.62 6.09
N HIS A 183 -30.26 25.00 5.20
CA HIS A 183 -30.81 24.27 4.06
C HIS A 183 -29.85 23.23 3.45
N LEU A 184 -30.45 22.34 2.67
CA LEU A 184 -29.70 21.44 1.77
C LEU A 184 -29.35 22.22 0.50
N GLY A 185 -28.03 22.36 0.20
CA GLY A 185 -27.50 23.13 -0.92
C GLY A 185 -27.67 22.40 -2.25
N GLY A 186 -27.42 21.12 -2.26
CA GLY A 186 -27.50 20.30 -3.48
C GLY A 186 -26.86 18.94 -3.33
N VAL A 187 -26.53 18.35 -4.46
CA VAL A 187 -25.91 17.02 -4.58
C VAL A 187 -24.54 17.15 -5.26
N LEU A 188 -23.54 16.60 -4.62
CA LEU A 188 -22.16 16.51 -5.12
C LEU A 188 -21.89 15.10 -5.69
N GLY A 189 -20.92 15.00 -6.58
CA GLY A 189 -20.30 13.72 -6.90
C GLY A 189 -19.76 13.04 -5.64
N ASN A 190 -19.49 11.74 -5.71
CA ASN A 190 -18.99 11.03 -4.55
C ASN A 190 -17.59 11.48 -4.17
N ILE A 191 -17.34 11.58 -2.87
CA ILE A 191 -16.08 12.00 -2.25
C ILE A 191 -15.55 10.83 -1.41
N ALA A 192 -14.24 10.61 -1.44
CA ALA A 192 -13.59 9.62 -0.59
C ALA A 192 -13.67 10.05 0.88
N GLY A 193 -14.20 9.20 1.74
CA GLY A 193 -14.22 9.39 3.20
C GLY A 193 -13.06 8.68 3.88
N ASP A 194 -13.02 8.74 5.22
CA ASP A 194 -11.92 8.18 6.05
C ASP A 194 -11.67 6.69 5.85
N ASN A 195 -12.68 5.94 5.43
CA ASN A 195 -12.56 4.52 5.14
C ASN A 195 -12.23 4.21 3.67
N ALA A 196 -11.57 5.12 2.95
CA ALA A 196 -11.27 4.97 1.53
C ALA A 196 -10.51 3.68 1.17
N MET A 197 -9.80 3.08 2.11
CA MET A 197 -9.17 1.76 1.93
C MET A 197 -10.20 0.63 1.84
N ASN A 198 -11.22 0.67 2.68
CA ASN A 198 -12.17 -0.43 2.89
C ASN A 198 -13.53 -0.16 2.24
N GLU A 199 -13.85 1.11 1.96
CA GLU A 199 -15.11 1.53 1.37
C GLU A 199 -14.89 2.20 0.01
N SER A 200 -15.60 1.72 -1.01
CA SER A 200 -15.54 2.35 -2.34
C SER A 200 -16.08 3.78 -2.28
N ILE A 201 -15.48 4.69 -3.02
CA ILE A 201 -15.95 6.08 -3.17
C ILE A 201 -17.44 6.15 -3.54
N LYS A 202 -17.96 5.14 -4.26
CA LYS A 202 -19.38 5.03 -4.62
C LYS A 202 -20.28 4.62 -3.46
N GLN A 203 -19.72 4.11 -2.37
CA GLN A 203 -20.42 3.68 -1.16
C GLN A 203 -20.21 4.66 -0.01
N SER A 204 -19.09 5.38 -0.05
CA SER A 204 -18.75 6.39 0.95
C SER A 204 -19.82 7.48 1.00
N LYS A 205 -20.36 7.70 2.19
CA LYS A 205 -21.38 8.71 2.44
C LYS A 205 -20.72 9.90 3.10
N VAL A 206 -20.63 10.98 2.35
CA VAL A 206 -20.02 12.22 2.80
C VAL A 206 -21.02 13.36 2.69
N ALA A 207 -21.02 14.23 3.68
CA ALA A 207 -21.70 15.51 3.63
C ALA A 207 -20.69 16.65 3.80
N VAL A 208 -20.82 17.67 2.98
CA VAL A 208 -20.01 18.88 3.06
C VAL A 208 -20.87 19.99 3.67
N ILE A 209 -20.47 20.49 4.83
CA ILE A 209 -21.13 21.61 5.53
C ILE A 209 -20.36 22.88 5.22
N VAL A 210 -21.05 23.91 4.74
CA VAL A 210 -20.43 25.17 4.36
C VAL A 210 -20.87 26.26 5.30
N LEU A 211 -19.90 26.88 5.97
CA LEU A 211 -20.11 27.96 6.94
C LEU A 211 -19.40 29.24 6.50
N PRO A 212 -19.90 30.44 6.89
CA PRO A 212 -19.07 31.63 6.85
C PRO A 212 -17.86 31.50 7.78
N ILE A 213 -16.77 32.19 7.44
CA ILE A 213 -15.53 32.14 8.24
C ILE A 213 -15.74 32.63 9.68
N ASP A 214 -16.62 33.58 9.89
CA ASP A 214 -16.93 34.15 11.21
C ASP A 214 -17.70 33.19 12.12
N ASP A 215 -18.33 32.18 11.55
CA ASP A 215 -19.09 31.13 12.26
C ASP A 215 -18.35 29.79 12.34
N PHE A 216 -17.10 29.78 11.94
CA PHE A 216 -16.20 28.64 12.23
C PHE A 216 -15.90 28.65 13.73
N GLY A 217 -16.79 28.08 14.52
CA GLY A 217 -16.72 28.11 15.98
C GLY A 217 -15.59 27.25 16.53
N ARG A 218 -15.61 27.05 17.85
CA ARG A 218 -14.62 26.34 18.67
C ARG A 218 -14.41 24.91 18.19
N TYR A 219 -13.23 24.52 17.81
CA TYR A 219 -12.64 23.19 17.60
C TYR A 219 -11.86 23.06 16.27
N ASN A 220 -10.71 22.44 16.37
CA ASN A 220 -9.85 21.86 15.34
C ASN A 220 -10.09 22.42 13.92
N ASN A 221 -9.65 23.64 13.70
CA ASN A 221 -9.76 24.28 12.40
C ASN A 221 -8.46 24.05 11.65
N ASP A 222 -8.57 23.68 10.38
CA ASP A 222 -7.42 23.54 9.50
C ASP A 222 -7.34 24.72 8.56
N ILE A 223 -6.15 25.29 8.43
CA ILE A 223 -5.88 26.29 7.41
C ILE A 223 -5.60 25.56 6.10
N LEU A 224 -6.50 25.71 5.13
CA LEU A 224 -6.33 25.20 3.78
C LEU A 224 -5.70 26.27 2.89
N ILE A 225 -4.58 25.97 2.27
CA ILE A 225 -3.79 26.89 1.46
C ILE A 225 -3.66 26.31 0.06
N GLU A 226 -3.95 27.11 -0.96
CA GLU A 226 -3.67 26.79 -2.37
C GLU A 226 -2.43 27.55 -2.82
N THR A 227 -1.42 26.79 -3.29
CA THR A 227 -0.18 27.35 -3.84
C THR A 227 -0.17 27.28 -5.37
N ASP A 228 0.75 27.99 -6.01
CA ASP A 228 0.93 27.92 -7.47
C ASP A 228 1.60 26.60 -7.90
N GLU A 229 2.53 26.10 -7.09
CA GLU A 229 3.23 24.83 -7.28
C GLU A 229 3.45 24.17 -5.91
N ASN A 230 3.92 22.92 -5.93
CA ASN A 230 4.30 22.17 -4.74
C ASN A 230 5.76 22.53 -4.36
N HIS A 231 5.95 23.43 -3.40
CA HIS A 231 7.27 23.94 -3.01
C HIS A 231 7.75 23.35 -1.67
N GLU A 232 8.94 22.80 -1.62
CA GLU A 232 9.59 22.47 -0.35
C GLU A 232 9.82 23.73 0.52
N GLU A 233 10.15 24.87 -0.09
CA GLU A 233 10.32 26.16 0.60
C GLU A 233 9.03 26.67 1.24
N ALA A 234 7.86 26.27 0.74
CA ALA A 234 6.56 26.61 1.31
C ALA A 234 6.39 26.04 2.72
N LYS A 235 6.84 24.79 2.94
CA LYS A 235 6.79 24.15 4.25
C LYS A 235 7.55 24.96 5.30
N GLU A 236 8.78 25.40 4.99
CA GLU A 236 9.58 26.21 5.91
C GLU A 236 8.97 27.59 6.16
N ALA A 237 8.36 28.19 5.14
CA ALA A 237 7.71 29.49 5.27
C ALA A 237 6.45 29.39 6.15
N PHE A 238 5.61 28.38 5.92
CA PHE A 238 4.40 28.14 6.70
C PHE A 238 4.72 27.77 8.15
N ASP A 239 5.70 26.90 8.40
CA ASP A 239 6.15 26.55 9.75
C ASP A 239 6.63 27.78 10.52
N ARG A 240 7.42 28.64 9.85
CA ARG A 240 7.93 29.88 10.47
C ARG A 240 6.80 30.86 10.84
N ILE A 241 5.77 30.98 10.01
CA ILE A 241 4.61 31.83 10.31
C ILE A 241 3.80 31.18 11.43
N TYR A 242 3.48 29.89 11.33
CA TYR A 242 2.68 29.18 12.30
C TYR A 242 3.31 29.22 13.70
N ARG A 243 4.63 29.06 13.81
CA ARG A 243 5.38 29.13 15.11
C ARG A 243 5.19 30.45 15.85
N LYS A 244 4.95 31.55 15.17
CA LYS A 244 4.72 32.85 15.83
C LYS A 244 3.40 32.92 16.59
N PHE A 245 2.43 32.12 16.19
CA PHE A 245 1.06 32.18 16.68
C PHE A 245 0.65 30.97 17.52
N SER A 246 1.44 29.90 17.49
CA SER A 246 1.10 28.61 18.10
C SER A 246 1.83 28.33 19.42
N GLU A 247 2.28 29.39 20.13
CA GLU A 247 2.85 29.25 21.47
C GLU A 247 1.74 29.16 22.51
N ASP A 248 1.82 28.15 23.41
CA ASP A 248 0.94 28.05 24.57
C ASP A 248 1.21 29.15 25.60
N TYR A 249 0.43 29.17 26.70
CA TYR A 249 0.60 30.12 27.81
C TYR A 249 1.99 30.10 28.47
N ASN A 250 2.80 29.06 28.19
CA ASN A 250 4.16 28.88 28.71
C ASN A 250 5.23 29.19 27.66
N GLY A 251 4.84 29.62 26.45
CA GLY A 251 5.74 29.82 25.31
C GLY A 251 6.22 28.51 24.68
N VAL A 252 5.47 27.44 24.85
CA VAL A 252 5.78 26.13 24.23
C VAL A 252 5.08 26.06 22.90
N TYR A 253 5.82 25.71 21.86
CA TYR A 253 5.28 25.48 20.53
C TYR A 253 4.33 24.29 20.49
N ILE A 254 3.12 24.51 19.99
CA ILE A 254 2.15 23.44 19.75
C ILE A 254 2.33 22.97 18.31
N GLU A 255 2.87 21.78 18.14
CA GLU A 255 3.00 21.17 16.80
C GLU A 255 1.64 20.89 16.18
N PRO A 256 1.42 21.26 14.91
CA PRO A 256 0.23 20.85 14.19
C PRO A 256 0.28 19.32 13.99
N TRP A 257 -0.82 18.63 14.22
CA TRP A 257 -0.94 17.19 14.00
C TRP A 257 -0.91 16.81 12.51
N GLU A 258 -1.32 17.72 11.63
CA GLU A 258 -1.19 17.60 10.19
C GLU A 258 -0.55 18.87 9.63
N PHE A 259 0.53 18.69 8.89
CA PHE A 259 1.30 19.76 8.29
C PHE A 259 1.94 19.28 7.00
N GLY A 260 1.30 19.58 5.88
CA GLY A 260 1.80 19.10 4.59
C GLY A 260 0.85 19.33 3.43
N TYR A 261 1.34 19.02 2.23
CA TYR A 261 0.47 18.93 1.08
C TYR A 261 -0.50 17.74 1.22
N VAL A 262 -1.77 17.97 0.91
CA VAL A 262 -2.84 16.99 1.06
C VAL A 262 -2.49 15.68 0.33
N ALA A 263 -1.93 15.79 -0.86
CA ALA A 263 -1.48 14.63 -1.62
C ALA A 263 -0.41 13.82 -0.87
N ASP A 264 0.55 14.48 -0.21
CA ASP A 264 1.60 13.83 0.58
C ASP A 264 1.02 13.23 1.88
N LEU A 265 0.10 13.92 2.54
CA LEU A 265 -0.57 13.42 3.75
C LEU A 265 -1.34 12.13 3.46
N ILE A 266 -2.11 12.10 2.37
CA ILE A 266 -2.83 10.89 1.94
C ILE A 266 -1.86 9.75 1.60
N VAL A 267 -0.77 10.05 0.90
CA VAL A 267 0.27 9.05 0.60
C VAL A 267 0.90 8.51 1.88
N ASN A 268 1.24 9.39 2.83
CA ASN A 268 1.84 8.99 4.11
C ASN A 268 0.87 8.13 4.95
N GLU A 269 -0.40 8.48 5.03
CA GLU A 269 -1.43 7.69 5.69
C GLU A 269 -1.55 6.29 5.06
N LEU A 270 -1.59 6.24 3.72
CA LEU A 270 -1.54 4.99 2.98
C LEU A 270 -0.21 4.24 3.19
N GLU A 271 0.92 4.96 3.36
CA GLU A 271 2.23 4.38 3.61
C GLU A 271 2.44 3.91 5.06
N GLU A 272 1.80 4.49 6.05
CA GLU A 272 1.77 3.93 7.41
C GLU A 272 1.05 2.57 7.45
N GLY A 273 -0.02 2.41 6.68
CA GLY A 273 -0.56 1.08 6.32
C GLY A 273 0.43 0.21 5.52
N ASN A 274 1.45 0.82 4.92
CA ASN A 274 2.44 0.22 4.02
C ASN A 274 3.64 -0.43 4.74
N SER A 275 3.75 -0.33 6.06
CA SER A 275 4.81 -1.03 6.84
C SER A 275 4.81 -2.52 6.54
N THR A 276 3.63 -3.12 6.38
CA THR A 276 3.44 -4.52 5.99
C THR A 276 4.00 -4.81 4.60
N ILE A 277 3.79 -3.91 3.63
CA ILE A 277 4.28 -4.07 2.25
C ILE A 277 5.80 -3.92 2.21
N THR A 278 6.35 -2.97 2.95
CA THR A 278 7.81 -2.78 3.07
C THR A 278 8.47 -4.01 3.70
N LEU A 279 7.91 -4.55 4.78
CA LEU A 279 8.36 -5.80 5.38
C LEU A 279 8.28 -6.96 4.38
N LEU A 280 7.22 -7.05 3.59
CA LEU A 280 7.04 -8.08 2.58
C LEU A 280 8.08 -7.97 1.46
N LYS A 281 8.42 -6.76 1.02
CA LYS A 281 9.51 -6.49 0.06
C LYS A 281 10.86 -6.94 0.63
N ILE A 282 11.15 -6.62 1.90
CA ILE A 282 12.38 -7.04 2.58
C ILE A 282 12.43 -8.58 2.66
N PHE A 283 11.34 -9.23 3.07
CA PHE A 283 11.27 -10.69 3.13
C PHE A 283 11.39 -11.34 1.73
N ALA A 284 10.86 -10.72 0.69
CA ALA A 284 11.03 -11.20 -0.68
C ALA A 284 12.52 -11.17 -1.10
N VAL A 285 13.22 -10.08 -0.81
CA VAL A 285 14.67 -9.96 -1.09
C VAL A 285 15.46 -10.99 -0.29
N LEU A 286 15.17 -11.15 1.01
CA LEU A 286 15.81 -12.16 1.85
C LEU A 286 15.54 -13.57 1.35
N ALA A 287 14.32 -13.88 0.92
CA ALA A 287 13.96 -15.18 0.36
C ALA A 287 14.73 -15.48 -0.93
N VAL A 288 14.92 -14.47 -1.79
CA VAL A 288 15.76 -14.58 -3.00
C VAL A 288 17.20 -14.87 -2.64
N LEU A 289 17.78 -14.14 -1.68
CA LEU A 289 19.15 -14.37 -1.21
C LEU A 289 19.33 -15.75 -0.60
N LEU A 290 18.41 -16.17 0.27
CA LEU A 290 18.43 -17.49 0.88
C LEU A 290 18.25 -18.61 -0.15
N SER A 291 17.39 -18.40 -1.15
CA SER A 291 17.19 -19.34 -2.26
C SER A 291 18.47 -19.47 -3.09
N PHE A 292 19.12 -18.37 -3.42
CA PHE A 292 20.41 -18.37 -4.11
C PHE A 292 21.49 -19.10 -3.31
N LEU A 293 21.69 -18.76 -2.03
CA LEU A 293 22.66 -19.39 -1.14
C LEU A 293 22.38 -20.90 -0.96
N GLY A 294 21.12 -21.26 -0.80
CA GLY A 294 20.70 -22.64 -0.68
C GLY A 294 20.98 -23.45 -1.94
N LEU A 295 20.69 -22.89 -3.12
CA LEU A 295 21.04 -23.51 -4.40
C LEU A 295 22.55 -23.67 -4.56
N VAL A 296 23.35 -22.65 -4.22
CA VAL A 296 24.81 -22.70 -4.25
C VAL A 296 25.34 -23.78 -3.30
N ALA A 297 24.88 -23.82 -2.06
CA ALA A 297 25.29 -24.80 -1.06
C ALA A 297 24.96 -26.22 -1.51
N MET A 298 23.72 -26.46 -1.94
CA MET A 298 23.27 -27.78 -2.39
C MET A 298 23.99 -28.28 -3.62
N SER A 299 24.19 -27.41 -4.57
CA SER A 299 24.85 -27.80 -5.80
C SER A 299 26.35 -28.07 -5.55
N THR A 300 27.01 -27.33 -4.61
CA THR A 300 28.39 -27.60 -4.17
C THR A 300 28.47 -28.99 -3.52
N TYR A 301 27.51 -29.31 -2.67
CA TYR A 301 27.41 -30.63 -2.04
C TYR A 301 27.23 -31.76 -3.09
N PHE A 302 26.33 -31.57 -4.06
CA PHE A 302 26.13 -32.54 -5.15
C PHE A 302 27.34 -32.69 -6.04
N ALA A 303 28.08 -31.60 -6.32
CA ALA A 303 29.31 -31.69 -7.09
C ALA A 303 30.33 -32.57 -6.37
N ALA A 304 30.52 -32.39 -5.07
CA ALA A 304 31.42 -33.21 -4.27
C ALA A 304 30.96 -34.69 -4.19
N GLU A 305 29.67 -34.97 -4.00
CA GLU A 305 29.14 -36.33 -3.94
C GLU A 305 29.24 -37.06 -5.28
N ARG A 306 29.16 -36.33 -6.40
CA ARG A 306 29.19 -36.88 -7.76
C ARG A 306 30.61 -36.84 -8.38
N GLU A 307 31.61 -36.31 -7.69
CA GLU A 307 32.96 -36.06 -8.21
C GLU A 307 33.58 -37.34 -8.79
N LYS A 308 33.50 -38.50 -8.06
CA LYS A 308 33.94 -39.81 -8.55
C LYS A 308 33.16 -40.28 -9.79
N GLY A 309 31.84 -40.07 -9.82
CA GLY A 309 31.00 -40.46 -10.94
C GLY A 309 31.23 -39.61 -12.20
N ILE A 310 31.52 -38.29 -12.02
CA ILE A 310 31.87 -37.37 -13.09
C ILE A 310 33.24 -37.71 -13.65
N ALA A 311 34.22 -38.01 -12.79
CA ALA A 311 35.56 -38.44 -13.19
C ALA A 311 35.52 -39.74 -14.04
N ILE A 312 34.76 -40.74 -13.62
CA ILE A 312 34.56 -41.99 -14.37
C ILE A 312 33.95 -41.67 -15.74
N ARG A 313 32.88 -40.87 -15.82
CA ARG A 313 32.26 -40.53 -17.10
C ARG A 313 33.15 -39.70 -18.01
N LYS A 314 34.01 -38.84 -17.46
CA LYS A 314 35.05 -38.14 -18.24
C LYS A 314 36.02 -39.10 -18.89
N VAL A 315 36.45 -40.14 -18.18
CA VAL A 315 37.32 -41.17 -18.74
C VAL A 315 36.62 -41.93 -19.89
N PHE A 316 35.28 -42.04 -19.82
CA PHE A 316 34.46 -42.64 -20.88
C PHE A 316 34.00 -41.62 -21.96
N GLY A 317 34.59 -40.44 -22.02
CA GLY A 317 34.36 -39.45 -23.10
C GLY A 317 33.25 -38.43 -22.88
N SER A 318 32.69 -38.31 -21.66
CA SER A 318 31.69 -37.28 -21.36
C SER A 318 32.34 -35.87 -21.32
N THR A 319 31.73 -34.93 -22.01
CA THR A 319 32.18 -33.52 -22.05
C THR A 319 31.70 -32.75 -20.83
N MET A 320 32.46 -31.72 -20.39
CA MET A 320 32.07 -30.85 -19.29
C MET A 320 30.73 -30.12 -19.58
N SER A 321 30.49 -29.76 -20.83
CA SER A 321 29.25 -29.13 -21.27
C SER A 321 28.04 -30.07 -21.14
N GLY A 322 28.23 -31.38 -21.35
CA GLY A 322 27.17 -32.37 -21.17
C GLY A 322 26.72 -32.51 -19.70
N GLU A 323 27.69 -32.55 -18.76
CA GLU A 323 27.40 -32.62 -17.32
C GLU A 323 26.78 -31.30 -16.81
N ALA A 324 27.23 -30.13 -17.31
CA ALA A 324 26.62 -28.84 -17.01
C ALA A 324 25.16 -28.78 -17.45
N ARG A 325 24.88 -29.18 -18.70
CA ARG A 325 23.53 -29.22 -19.26
C ARG A 325 22.59 -30.10 -18.42
N ARG A 326 23.07 -31.24 -18.00
CA ARG A 326 22.29 -32.19 -17.16
C ARG A 326 21.94 -31.58 -15.81
N ASN A 327 22.89 -30.93 -15.15
CA ASN A 327 22.63 -30.23 -13.88
C ASN A 327 21.66 -29.07 -14.06
N ILE A 328 21.87 -28.20 -15.05
CA ILE A 328 20.95 -27.11 -15.38
C ILE A 328 19.54 -27.64 -15.58
N THR A 329 19.36 -28.69 -16.40
CA THR A 329 18.04 -29.29 -16.66
C THR A 329 17.39 -29.78 -15.37
N GLU A 330 18.12 -30.44 -14.47
CA GLU A 330 17.59 -30.97 -13.20
C GLU A 330 17.06 -29.83 -12.32
N TYR A 331 17.79 -28.70 -12.15
CA TYR A 331 17.37 -27.55 -11.36
C TYR A 331 16.23 -26.77 -12.03
N MET A 332 16.27 -26.60 -13.35
CA MET A 332 15.20 -25.94 -14.09
C MET A 332 13.87 -26.70 -13.98
N VAL A 333 13.92 -28.03 -14.07
CA VAL A 333 12.72 -28.89 -13.87
C VAL A 333 12.19 -28.74 -12.43
N LEU A 334 13.07 -28.75 -11.41
CA LEU A 334 12.64 -28.54 -10.03
C LEU A 334 12.00 -27.16 -9.82
N THR A 335 12.56 -26.12 -10.42
CA THR A 335 11.99 -24.76 -10.35
C THR A 335 10.62 -24.70 -11.05
N LEU A 336 10.46 -25.34 -12.21
CA LEU A 336 9.18 -25.43 -12.91
C LEU A 336 8.13 -26.21 -12.09
N ILE A 337 8.51 -27.34 -11.47
CA ILE A 337 7.60 -28.06 -10.57
C ILE A 337 7.22 -27.19 -9.36
N GLY A 338 8.19 -26.48 -8.79
CA GLY A 338 7.95 -25.52 -7.70
C GLY A 338 6.97 -24.42 -8.12
N SER A 339 7.09 -23.89 -9.33
CA SER A 339 6.21 -22.82 -9.85
C SER A 339 4.76 -23.30 -10.05
N ILE A 340 4.54 -24.55 -10.46
CA ILE A 340 3.19 -25.12 -10.58
C ILE A 340 2.45 -25.13 -9.24
N ILE A 341 3.17 -25.23 -8.13
CA ILE A 341 2.60 -25.21 -6.77
C ILE A 341 2.55 -23.76 -6.25
N ALA A 342 3.61 -22.98 -6.47
CA ALA A 342 3.75 -21.64 -5.95
C ALA A 342 2.73 -20.66 -6.55
N VAL A 343 2.48 -20.73 -7.86
CA VAL A 343 1.58 -19.79 -8.55
C VAL A 343 0.14 -19.89 -8.03
N PRO A 344 -0.50 -21.09 -7.94
CA PRO A 344 -1.83 -21.18 -7.33
C PRO A 344 -1.86 -20.73 -5.86
N LEU A 345 -0.83 -21.07 -5.08
CA LEU A 345 -0.74 -20.66 -3.67
C LEU A 345 -0.69 -19.12 -3.54
N ALA A 346 0.18 -18.48 -4.31
CA ALA A 346 0.30 -17.03 -4.34
C ALA A 346 -0.99 -16.36 -4.86
N TRP A 347 -1.64 -16.95 -5.86
CA TRP A 347 -2.93 -16.46 -6.39
C TRP A 347 -4.01 -16.44 -5.32
N ILE A 348 -4.17 -17.55 -4.58
CA ILE A 348 -5.16 -17.64 -3.50
C ILE A 348 -4.83 -16.65 -2.37
N PHE A 349 -3.56 -16.56 -1.99
CA PHE A 349 -3.13 -15.64 -0.92
C PHE A 349 -3.37 -14.18 -1.31
N CYS A 350 -2.91 -13.76 -2.48
CA CYS A 350 -3.11 -12.39 -2.96
C CYS A 350 -4.58 -12.08 -3.23
N GLY A 351 -5.36 -13.04 -3.75
CA GLY A 351 -6.78 -12.88 -3.97
C GLY A 351 -7.53 -12.54 -2.69
N ARG A 352 -7.32 -13.34 -1.64
CA ARG A 352 -7.93 -13.10 -0.32
C ARG A 352 -7.52 -11.76 0.29
N TYR A 353 -6.24 -11.42 0.18
CA TYR A 353 -5.75 -10.14 0.69
C TYR A 353 -6.37 -8.95 -0.06
N LEU A 354 -6.49 -9.04 -1.40
CA LEU A 354 -7.11 -7.98 -2.19
C LEU A 354 -8.62 -7.84 -1.94
N GLU A 355 -9.28 -8.86 -1.41
CA GLU A 355 -10.70 -8.78 -1.03
C GLU A 355 -10.96 -7.80 0.13
N GLU A 356 -9.94 -7.48 0.93
CA GLU A 356 -10.03 -6.49 2.02
C GLU A 356 -10.10 -5.05 1.50
N PHE A 357 -9.72 -4.81 0.23
CA PHE A 357 -9.74 -3.47 -0.37
C PHE A 357 -10.97 -3.26 -1.24
N ALA A 358 -11.66 -2.15 -1.03
CA ALA A 358 -12.79 -1.76 -1.87
C ALA A 358 -12.34 -1.28 -3.26
N TYR A 359 -11.22 -0.55 -3.33
CA TYR A 359 -10.58 -0.12 -4.57
C TYR A 359 -9.38 -1.00 -4.88
N ARG A 360 -9.67 -2.16 -5.46
CA ARG A 360 -8.67 -3.20 -5.74
C ARG A 360 -8.35 -3.33 -7.21
N ILE A 361 -7.09 -3.75 -7.48
CA ILE A 361 -6.68 -4.15 -8.81
C ILE A 361 -7.25 -5.53 -9.18
N ASP A 362 -7.47 -5.76 -10.45
CA ASP A 362 -7.72 -7.10 -10.96
C ASP A 362 -6.44 -7.94 -10.92
N LEU A 363 -6.57 -9.17 -10.39
CA LEU A 363 -5.47 -10.13 -10.42
C LEU A 363 -5.16 -10.52 -11.86
N THR A 364 -3.93 -10.26 -12.28
CA THR A 364 -3.43 -10.60 -13.60
C THR A 364 -2.33 -11.66 -13.53
N VAL A 365 -2.12 -12.41 -14.59
CA VAL A 365 -1.14 -13.51 -14.62
C VAL A 365 0.31 -13.02 -14.70
N TRP A 366 0.57 -11.82 -15.20
CA TRP A 366 1.92 -11.34 -15.47
C TRP A 366 2.84 -11.23 -14.24
N PRO A 367 2.41 -10.82 -13.01
CA PRO A 367 3.30 -10.77 -11.84
C PRO A 367 3.85 -12.14 -11.48
N PHE A 368 3.02 -13.17 -11.61
CA PHE A 368 3.43 -14.56 -11.39
C PHE A 368 4.42 -15.03 -12.45
N GLY A 369 4.19 -14.64 -13.73
CA GLY A 369 5.13 -14.89 -14.82
C GLY A 369 6.50 -14.27 -14.57
N VAL A 370 6.54 -13.03 -14.10
CA VAL A 370 7.79 -12.35 -13.72
C VAL A 370 8.49 -13.06 -12.57
N ALA A 371 7.75 -13.46 -11.52
CA ALA A 371 8.32 -14.16 -10.38
C ALA A 371 8.93 -15.51 -10.78
N VAL A 372 8.23 -16.27 -11.64
CA VAL A 372 8.74 -17.54 -12.18
C VAL A 372 9.98 -17.32 -13.04
N LEU A 373 9.98 -16.31 -13.90
CA LEU A 373 11.14 -15.97 -14.74
C LEU A 373 12.35 -15.61 -13.87
N LEU A 374 12.17 -14.78 -12.85
CA LEU A 374 13.25 -14.43 -11.90
C LEU A 374 13.78 -15.67 -11.18
N ALA A 375 12.92 -16.57 -10.72
CA ALA A 375 13.33 -17.82 -10.08
C ALA A 375 14.14 -18.71 -11.03
N LEU A 376 13.77 -18.80 -12.31
CA LEU A 376 14.50 -19.53 -13.34
C LEU A 376 15.86 -18.90 -13.61
N VAL A 377 15.95 -17.57 -13.69
CA VAL A 377 17.23 -16.82 -13.88
C VAL A 377 18.16 -17.06 -12.70
N ILE A 378 17.65 -16.98 -11.46
CA ILE A 378 18.43 -17.22 -10.23
C ILE A 378 18.93 -18.66 -10.19
N SER A 379 18.08 -19.64 -10.52
CA SER A 379 18.46 -21.06 -10.61
C SER A 379 19.54 -21.27 -11.64
N LEU A 380 19.40 -20.68 -12.82
CA LEU A 380 20.39 -20.78 -13.90
C LEU A 380 21.73 -20.16 -13.50
N ALA A 381 21.69 -18.94 -12.93
CA ALA A 381 22.89 -18.23 -12.47
C ALA A 381 23.65 -19.02 -11.40
N SER A 382 22.93 -19.62 -10.44
CA SER A 382 23.51 -20.45 -9.37
C SER A 382 24.23 -21.68 -9.92
N VAL A 383 23.60 -22.37 -10.87
CA VAL A 383 24.18 -23.59 -11.47
C VAL A 383 25.36 -23.25 -12.39
N LEU A 384 25.27 -22.16 -13.18
CA LEU A 384 26.37 -21.71 -14.02
C LEU A 384 27.58 -21.30 -13.20
N TRP A 385 27.39 -20.53 -12.13
CA TRP A 385 28.48 -20.14 -11.21
C TRP A 385 29.24 -21.35 -10.70
N GLN A 386 28.53 -22.40 -10.32
CA GLN A 386 29.15 -23.62 -9.80
C GLN A 386 29.84 -24.46 -10.85
N THR A 387 29.22 -24.59 -12.01
CA THR A 387 29.81 -25.33 -13.12
C THR A 387 31.14 -24.67 -13.54
N LEU A 388 31.20 -23.35 -13.57
CA LEU A 388 32.42 -22.59 -13.81
C LEU A 388 33.47 -22.78 -12.71
N ARG A 389 33.06 -22.85 -11.44
CA ARG A 389 33.95 -23.14 -10.32
C ARG A 389 34.48 -24.54 -10.35
N ALA A 390 33.63 -25.54 -10.61
CA ALA A 390 34.02 -26.92 -10.74
C ALA A 390 34.91 -27.20 -11.96
N ALA A 391 34.75 -26.45 -13.03
CA ALA A 391 35.63 -26.54 -14.21
C ALA A 391 37.07 -26.07 -13.92
N ARG A 392 37.25 -25.19 -12.95
CA ARG A 392 38.58 -24.66 -12.54
C ARG A 392 39.33 -25.58 -11.57
N THR A 393 38.69 -26.61 -10.98
CA THR A 393 39.34 -27.58 -10.12
C THR A 393 40.04 -28.66 -10.96
N ASN A 394 41.31 -28.91 -10.64
CA ASN A 394 42.16 -29.84 -11.40
C ASN A 394 41.70 -31.29 -11.14
N PRO A 395 41.35 -32.09 -12.19
CA PRO A 395 40.90 -33.51 -12.03
C PRO A 395 41.91 -34.41 -11.34
N ALA A 396 43.22 -34.11 -11.44
CA ALA A 396 44.28 -34.90 -10.84
C ALA A 396 44.29 -34.79 -9.29
N GLU A 397 43.87 -33.68 -8.71
CA GLU A 397 43.75 -33.52 -7.26
C GLU A 397 42.52 -34.22 -6.68
N ALA A 398 41.45 -34.34 -7.48
CA ALA A 398 40.21 -35.01 -7.07
C ALA A 398 40.39 -36.53 -6.93
N LEU A 399 41.32 -37.14 -7.68
CA LEU A 399 41.63 -38.56 -7.59
C LEU A 399 42.68 -38.89 -6.50
N LYS A 400 43.36 -37.85 -5.96
CA LYS A 400 44.47 -38.02 -4.99
C LYS A 400 44.01 -37.87 -3.52
N LYS A 401 42.75 -37.48 -3.29
CA LYS A 401 42.15 -37.45 -1.95
C LYS A 401 41.54 -38.78 -1.58
N GLU A 402 42.38 -39.68 -1.09
CA GLU A 402 42.01 -40.77 -0.18
C GLU A 402 42.25 -40.38 1.25
#